data_5e62040ac316627cdd083cb3ed72635d
#
_entry.id   5e62040ac316627cdd083cb3ed72635d
#
_cell.length_a   1.000
_cell.length_b   1.000
_cell.length_c   1.000
_cell.angle_alpha   90.00
_cell.angle_beta   90.00
_cell.angle_gamma   90.00
#
_symmetry.space_group_name_H-M   'P 1'
#
loop_
_entity.id
_entity.type
_entity.pdbx_description
1 polymer ?
#
loop_
_entity_poly.entity_id
_entity_poly.type
_entity_poly.pdbx_seq_one_letter_code
_entity_poly.pdbx_strand_id
1 'polypeptide(L)'
;GEVWNGDKETNDEYLESIDYLYDLVDVALHQNLFRASQEGENFDLRTIFDGTLALNHPEEAVTFVDNHDTQRGQALESTIEEWFKPAAYALILLREAGLPCVFYGDYYGIEGQFAQESFQGVLDRLLWVR
;
A
#
# COMPACT_ATOMS: atom_id res chain seq x y z
N GLY A 1 -6.34 -12.23 3.34
CA GLY A 1 -7.75 -11.80 3.35
C GLY A 1 -7.90 -10.32 3.04
N GLU A 2 -9.03 -9.93 2.49
CA GLU A 2 -9.34 -8.54 2.17
C GLU A 2 -10.28 -7.96 3.24
N VAL A 3 -9.72 -7.67 4.40
CA VAL A 3 -10.40 -6.95 5.47
C VAL A 3 -10.07 -5.47 5.32
N TRP A 4 -11.03 -4.67 4.85
CA TRP A 4 -10.83 -3.24 4.62
C TRP A 4 -10.96 -2.45 5.91
N ASN A 5 -9.97 -2.55 6.78
CA ASN A 5 -9.91 -1.83 8.04
C ASN A 5 -8.48 -1.39 8.35
N GLY A 6 -8.29 -0.10 8.69
CA GLY A 6 -7.01 0.46 9.10
C GLY A 6 -6.82 0.52 10.62
N ASP A 7 -7.80 0.05 11.41
CA ASP A 7 -7.70 0.03 12.87
C ASP A 7 -6.90 -1.16 13.37
N LYS A 8 -5.87 -0.88 14.15
CA LYS A 8 -4.94 -1.90 14.67
C LYS A 8 -5.66 -2.94 15.52
N GLU A 9 -6.50 -2.49 16.47
CA GLU A 9 -7.17 -3.38 17.43
C GLU A 9 -8.11 -4.35 16.72
N THR A 10 -8.87 -3.86 15.74
CA THR A 10 -9.74 -4.70 14.91
C THR A 10 -8.94 -5.72 14.09
N ASN A 11 -7.78 -5.34 13.56
CA ASN A 11 -6.94 -6.28 12.80
C ASN A 11 -6.31 -7.33 13.70
N ASP A 12 -5.86 -6.95 14.90
CA ASP A 12 -5.32 -7.86 15.91
C ASP A 12 -6.38 -8.92 16.29
N GLU A 13 -7.61 -8.47 16.67
CA GLU A 13 -8.72 -9.35 17.00
C GLU A 13 -9.11 -10.30 15.85
N TYR A 14 -9.09 -9.79 14.62
CA TYR A 14 -9.40 -10.61 13.44
C TYR A 14 -8.34 -11.68 13.22
N LEU A 15 -7.04 -11.33 13.25
CA LEU A 15 -5.94 -12.29 13.09
C LEU A 15 -5.96 -13.37 14.17
N GLU A 16 -6.20 -12.99 15.44
CA GLU A 16 -6.37 -13.93 16.53
C GLU A 16 -7.56 -14.88 16.30
N SER A 17 -8.69 -14.35 15.82
CA SER A 17 -9.91 -15.15 15.58
C SER A 17 -9.75 -16.23 14.52
N ILE A 18 -8.82 -16.03 13.58
CA ILE A 18 -8.50 -16.99 12.50
C ILE A 18 -7.20 -17.76 12.74
N ASP A 19 -6.61 -17.65 13.94
CA ASP A 19 -5.38 -18.33 14.33
C ASP A 19 -4.22 -18.03 13.34
N TYR A 20 -4.15 -16.77 12.83
CA TYR A 20 -3.15 -16.29 11.86
C TYR A 20 -3.03 -17.12 10.58
N LEU A 21 -4.15 -17.74 10.14
CA LEU A 21 -4.16 -18.61 8.97
C LEU A 21 -4.08 -17.90 7.62
N TYR A 22 -4.34 -16.59 7.59
CA TYR A 22 -4.38 -15.79 6.35
C TYR A 22 -3.72 -14.43 6.54
N ASP A 23 -2.98 -14.01 5.51
CA ASP A 23 -2.45 -12.66 5.41
C ASP A 23 -3.58 -11.65 5.16
N LEU A 24 -3.42 -10.44 5.66
CA LEU A 24 -4.34 -9.33 5.46
C LEU A 24 -3.69 -8.20 4.65
N VAL A 25 -4.50 -7.51 3.85
CA VAL A 25 -4.08 -6.27 3.19
C VAL A 25 -3.85 -5.17 4.22
N ASP A 26 -2.70 -4.48 4.14
CA ASP A 26 -2.31 -3.43 5.08
C ASP A 26 -2.96 -2.10 4.70
N VAL A 27 -4.24 -1.96 5.06
CA VAL A 27 -5.03 -0.75 4.80
C VAL A 27 -4.47 0.45 5.55
N ALA A 28 -3.95 0.26 6.78
CA ALA A 28 -3.35 1.34 7.55
C ALA A 28 -2.12 1.93 6.84
N LEU A 29 -1.25 1.08 6.26
CA LEU A 29 -0.12 1.55 5.46
C LEU A 29 -0.57 2.31 4.22
N HIS A 30 -1.56 1.77 3.49
CA HIS A 30 -2.13 2.48 2.34
C HIS A 30 -2.65 3.88 2.74
N GLN A 31 -3.40 3.99 3.84
CA GLN A 31 -3.90 5.27 4.34
C GLN A 31 -2.78 6.24 4.73
N ASN A 32 -1.72 5.75 5.35
CA ASN A 32 -0.55 6.55 5.68
C ASN A 32 0.17 7.04 4.41
N LEU A 33 0.34 6.17 3.41
CA LEU A 33 0.91 6.54 2.11
C LEU A 33 0.05 7.57 1.39
N PHE A 34 -1.28 7.41 1.42
CA PHE A 34 -2.21 8.37 0.84
C PHE A 34 -2.05 9.74 1.51
N ARG A 35 -2.11 9.80 2.85
CA ARG A 35 -1.89 11.04 3.59
C ARG A 35 -0.54 11.68 3.28
N ALA A 36 0.53 10.88 3.26
CA ALA A 36 1.86 11.38 2.92
C ALA A 36 1.89 12.02 1.53
N SER A 37 1.20 11.43 0.55
CA SER A 37 1.11 11.98 -0.79
C SER A 37 0.32 13.30 -0.87
N GLN A 38 -0.69 13.48 0.00
CA GLN A 38 -1.50 14.69 0.06
C GLN A 38 -0.84 15.82 0.86
N GLU A 39 -0.23 15.50 2.00
CA GLU A 39 0.38 16.46 2.92
C GLU A 39 1.79 16.91 2.47
N GLY A 40 2.46 16.09 1.64
CA GLY A 40 3.77 16.41 1.08
C GLY A 40 4.81 16.69 2.16
N GLU A 41 5.45 17.85 2.11
CA GLU A 41 6.49 18.25 3.06
C GLU A 41 6.02 18.39 4.52
N ASN A 42 4.72 18.44 4.76
CA ASN A 42 4.15 18.53 6.09
C ASN A 42 3.96 17.13 6.75
N PHE A 43 4.08 16.05 6.00
CA PHE A 43 3.98 14.70 6.54
C PHE A 43 5.32 14.23 7.13
N ASP A 44 5.30 13.72 8.35
CA ASP A 44 6.48 13.12 8.96
C ASP A 44 6.68 11.67 8.51
N LEU A 45 7.55 11.44 7.53
CA LEU A 45 7.82 10.10 6.99
C LEU A 45 8.33 9.09 8.03
N ARG A 46 8.80 9.53 9.20
CA ARG A 46 9.19 8.61 10.29
C ARG A 46 7.99 7.84 10.85
N THR A 47 6.78 8.36 10.67
CA THR A 47 5.53 7.75 11.15
C THR A 47 4.79 6.92 10.09
N ILE A 48 5.39 6.74 8.89
CA ILE A 48 4.70 6.09 7.77
C ILE A 48 4.21 4.66 8.07
N PHE A 49 4.91 3.96 8.97
CA PHE A 49 4.55 2.60 9.40
C PHE A 49 3.80 2.53 10.73
N ASP A 50 3.51 3.67 11.38
CA ASP A 50 2.81 3.66 12.66
C ASP A 50 1.40 3.07 12.50
N GLY A 51 1.05 2.12 13.37
CA GLY A 51 -0.25 1.45 13.38
C GLY A 51 -0.49 0.44 12.25
N THR A 52 0.51 0.18 11.39
CA THR A 52 0.38 -0.69 10.23
C THR A 52 0.56 -2.18 10.56
N LEU A 53 0.00 -3.06 9.74
CA LEU A 53 0.28 -4.50 9.83
C LEU A 53 1.75 -4.79 9.57
N ALA A 54 2.38 -4.12 8.61
CA ALA A 54 3.80 -4.29 8.30
C ALA A 54 4.73 -4.00 9.49
N LEU A 55 4.28 -3.20 10.46
CA LEU A 55 5.02 -2.95 11.70
C LEU A 55 4.68 -3.96 12.80
N ASN A 56 3.40 -4.30 12.97
CA ASN A 56 2.90 -5.07 14.11
C ASN A 56 2.84 -6.57 13.84
N HIS A 57 2.49 -6.97 12.61
CA HIS A 57 2.32 -8.35 12.13
C HIS A 57 2.97 -8.51 10.73
N PRO A 58 4.31 -8.39 10.66
CA PRO A 58 5.02 -8.35 9.37
C PRO A 58 4.88 -9.64 8.53
N GLU A 59 4.63 -10.77 9.17
CA GLU A 59 4.47 -12.06 8.50
C GLU A 59 3.10 -12.20 7.82
N GLU A 60 2.06 -11.53 8.36
CA GLU A 60 0.68 -11.55 7.87
C GLU A 60 0.33 -10.31 7.02
N ALA A 61 1.26 -9.38 6.85
CA ALA A 61 1.01 -8.13 6.15
C ALA A 61 1.18 -8.25 4.63
N VAL A 62 0.13 -8.00 3.86
CA VAL A 62 0.21 -7.75 2.41
C VAL A 62 0.23 -6.24 2.18
N THR A 63 1.40 -5.70 1.88
CA THR A 63 1.58 -4.27 1.66
C THR A 63 1.27 -3.88 0.21
N PHE A 64 0.65 -2.73 -0.01
CA PHE A 64 0.30 -2.23 -1.35
C PHE A 64 0.31 -0.70 -1.38
N VAL A 65 0.50 -0.14 -2.56
CA VAL A 65 0.42 1.31 -2.82
C VAL A 65 -1.00 1.67 -3.22
N ASP A 66 -1.46 1.15 -4.34
CA ASP A 66 -2.85 1.25 -4.81
C ASP A 66 -3.38 -0.14 -5.19
N ASN A 67 -4.70 -0.23 -5.36
CA ASN A 67 -5.37 -1.40 -5.91
C ASN A 67 -6.56 -0.98 -6.81
N HIS A 68 -7.34 -1.97 -7.27
CA HIS A 68 -8.48 -1.74 -8.15
C HIS A 68 -9.62 -0.94 -7.49
N ASP A 69 -9.72 -0.92 -6.17
CA ASP A 69 -10.74 -0.20 -5.42
C ASP A 69 -10.29 1.21 -5.01
N THR A 70 -8.98 1.44 -4.80
CA THR A 70 -8.43 2.73 -4.38
C THR A 70 -8.10 3.67 -5.54
N GLN A 71 -8.01 3.15 -6.76
CA GLN A 71 -7.73 3.95 -7.96
C GLN A 71 -8.84 4.98 -8.21
N ARG A 72 -8.53 6.02 -8.98
CA ARG A 72 -9.47 7.10 -9.34
C ARG A 72 -10.75 6.54 -9.94
N GLY A 73 -11.90 7.07 -9.48
CA GLY A 73 -13.22 6.72 -9.95
C GLY A 73 -13.82 5.45 -9.33
N GLN A 74 -13.14 4.81 -8.39
CA GLN A 74 -13.64 3.62 -7.69
C GLN A 74 -14.24 3.95 -6.32
N ALA A 75 -14.91 2.95 -5.71
CA ALA A 75 -15.72 3.15 -4.50
C ALA A 75 -14.89 3.58 -3.26
N LEU A 76 -13.64 3.15 -3.19
CA LEU A 76 -12.72 3.45 -2.09
C LEU A 76 -11.60 4.41 -2.52
N GLU A 77 -11.90 5.28 -3.50
CA GLU A 77 -10.92 6.18 -4.08
C GLU A 77 -10.05 6.88 -3.04
N SER A 78 -8.79 6.51 -3.02
CA SER A 78 -7.73 7.06 -2.17
C SER A 78 -6.37 6.93 -2.87
N THR A 79 -6.37 7.22 -4.17
CA THR A 79 -5.20 7.08 -5.05
C THR A 79 -4.02 7.87 -4.52
N ILE A 80 -2.87 7.21 -4.40
CA ILE A 80 -1.59 7.86 -4.07
C ILE A 80 -1.21 8.81 -5.21
N GLU A 81 -0.81 10.04 -4.90
CA GLU A 81 -0.37 11.01 -5.89
C GLU A 81 0.84 10.49 -6.68
N GLU A 82 0.83 10.69 -8.00
CA GLU A 82 1.82 10.13 -8.93
C GLU A 82 3.27 10.48 -8.55
N TRP A 83 3.50 11.71 -8.04
CA TRP A 83 4.82 12.15 -7.60
C TRP A 83 5.39 11.30 -6.47
N PHE A 84 4.53 10.74 -5.60
CA PHE A 84 4.93 9.97 -4.43
C PHE A 84 4.98 8.45 -4.70
N LYS A 85 4.31 7.95 -5.74
CA LYS A 85 4.27 6.51 -6.05
C LYS A 85 5.65 5.84 -6.11
N PRO A 86 6.68 6.42 -6.75
CA PRO A 86 8.03 5.81 -6.73
C PRO A 86 8.59 5.61 -5.32
N ALA A 87 8.38 6.58 -4.42
CA ALA A 87 8.83 6.48 -3.03
C ALA A 87 7.98 5.47 -2.24
N ALA A 88 6.66 5.47 -2.43
CA ALA A 88 5.75 4.51 -1.81
C ALA A 88 6.10 3.06 -2.19
N TYR A 89 6.34 2.80 -3.47
CA TYR A 89 6.81 1.48 -3.93
C TYR A 89 8.20 1.12 -3.38
N ALA A 90 9.12 2.07 -3.27
CA ALA A 90 10.41 1.81 -2.64
C ALA A 90 10.26 1.40 -1.17
N LEU A 91 9.35 2.05 -0.42
CA LEU A 91 9.06 1.73 0.97
C LEU A 91 8.56 0.30 1.16
N ILE A 92 7.68 -0.20 0.29
CA ILE A 92 7.14 -1.56 0.40
C ILE A 92 8.04 -2.63 -0.26
N LEU A 93 8.70 -2.31 -1.38
CA LEU A 93 9.50 -3.27 -2.13
C LEU A 93 10.90 -3.49 -1.53
N LEU A 94 11.51 -2.46 -0.92
CA LEU A 94 12.86 -2.57 -0.36
C LEU A 94 12.87 -2.90 1.14
N ARG A 95 11.70 -3.00 1.77
CA ARG A 95 11.55 -3.47 3.14
C ARG A 95 11.50 -4.99 3.17
N GLU A 96 12.16 -5.61 4.16
CA GLU A 96 12.11 -7.05 4.40
C GLU A 96 10.72 -7.51 4.87
N ALA A 97 10.11 -6.71 5.77
CA ALA A 97 8.82 -7.00 6.37
C ALA A 97 7.65 -6.75 5.42
N GLY A 98 6.69 -7.66 5.43
CA GLY A 98 5.48 -7.63 4.61
C GLY A 98 5.68 -8.24 3.22
N LEU A 99 4.58 -8.75 2.66
CA LEU A 99 4.49 -9.25 1.28
C LEU A 99 4.01 -8.11 0.38
N PRO A 100 4.87 -7.50 -0.45
CA PRO A 100 4.45 -6.38 -1.30
C PRO A 100 3.64 -6.84 -2.49
N CYS A 101 2.54 -6.14 -2.74
CA CYS A 101 1.68 -6.30 -3.90
C CYS A 101 1.82 -5.09 -4.83
N VAL A 102 2.18 -5.33 -6.09
CA VAL A 102 2.26 -4.30 -7.14
C VAL A 102 0.94 -4.24 -7.89
N PHE A 103 0.33 -3.06 -7.92
CA PHE A 103 -0.92 -2.87 -8.65
C PHE A 103 -0.68 -2.88 -10.17
N TYR A 104 -1.50 -3.67 -10.88
CA TYR A 104 -1.42 -3.81 -12.34
C TYR A 104 -1.51 -2.46 -13.07
N GLY A 105 -2.43 -1.58 -12.61
CA GLY A 105 -2.62 -0.25 -13.19
C GLY A 105 -1.41 0.67 -13.01
N ASP A 106 -0.67 0.53 -11.91
CA ASP A 106 0.58 1.28 -11.72
C ASP A 106 1.70 0.72 -12.60
N TYR A 107 1.75 -0.60 -12.77
CA TYR A 107 2.79 -1.22 -13.59
C TYR A 107 2.60 -0.94 -15.09
N TYR A 108 1.41 -1.15 -15.63
CA TYR A 108 1.15 -1.04 -17.08
C TYR A 108 0.53 0.30 -17.50
N GLY A 109 0.05 1.10 -16.56
CA GLY A 109 -0.75 2.28 -16.81
C GLY A 109 -2.25 1.98 -16.87
N ILE A 110 -3.05 3.03 -16.88
CA ILE A 110 -4.51 2.98 -16.95
C ILE A 110 -4.96 3.83 -18.12
N GLU A 111 -5.86 3.30 -18.96
CA GLU A 111 -6.45 4.01 -20.09
C GLU A 111 -7.86 4.54 -19.75
N GLY A 112 -8.35 5.49 -20.55
CA GLY A 112 -9.71 6.02 -20.44
C GLY A 112 -9.84 7.30 -19.64
N GLN A 113 -10.99 7.47 -18.96
CA GLN A 113 -11.34 8.73 -18.27
C GLN A 113 -10.35 9.09 -17.14
N PHE A 114 -9.82 8.10 -16.44
CA PHE A 114 -8.88 8.24 -15.33
C PHE A 114 -7.49 7.72 -15.71
N ALA A 115 -7.05 8.08 -16.93
CA ALA A 115 -5.78 7.63 -17.47
C ALA A 115 -4.62 7.99 -16.53
N GLN A 116 -3.69 7.05 -16.38
CA GLN A 116 -2.46 7.19 -15.60
C GLN A 116 -1.31 6.57 -16.40
N GLU A 117 -0.15 7.23 -16.39
CA GLU A 117 1.04 6.68 -17.02
C GLU A 117 1.60 5.47 -16.26
N SER A 118 2.30 4.60 -16.99
CA SER A 118 2.97 3.43 -16.44
C SER A 118 4.18 3.82 -15.58
N PHE A 119 4.31 3.20 -14.41
CA PHE A 119 5.51 3.26 -13.57
C PHE A 119 6.47 2.08 -13.79
N GLN A 120 6.27 1.28 -14.86
CA GLN A 120 7.05 0.06 -15.14
C GLN A 120 8.56 0.28 -15.00
N GLY A 121 9.10 1.34 -15.60
CA GLY A 121 10.54 1.57 -15.59
C GLY A 121 11.16 1.80 -14.20
N VAL A 122 10.39 2.32 -13.25
CA VAL A 122 10.79 2.44 -11.83
C VAL A 122 10.60 1.10 -11.12
N LEU A 123 9.44 0.47 -11.34
CA LEU A 123 9.08 -0.79 -10.68
C LEU A 123 10.01 -1.93 -11.06
N ASP A 124 10.40 -2.05 -12.34
CA ASP A 124 11.39 -3.05 -12.78
C ASP A 124 12.72 -2.93 -12.01
N ARG A 125 13.18 -1.70 -11.80
CA ARG A 125 14.42 -1.47 -11.03
C ARG A 125 14.29 -1.84 -9.56
N LEU A 126 13.17 -1.49 -8.92
CA LEU A 126 12.90 -1.82 -7.53
C LEU A 126 12.75 -3.33 -7.34
N LEU A 127 12.03 -4.00 -8.24
CA LEU A 127 11.86 -5.46 -8.23
C LEU A 127 13.18 -6.20 -8.47
N TRP A 128 14.08 -5.65 -9.30
CA TRP A 128 15.40 -6.24 -9.51
C TRP A 128 16.30 -6.14 -8.27
N VAL A 129 16.17 -5.09 -7.48
CA VAL A 129 16.94 -4.89 -6.23
C VAL A 129 16.43 -5.75 -5.09
N ARG A 130 15.09 -5.99 -5.01
CA ARG A 130 14.45 -6.84 -4.02
C ARG A 130 14.93 -8.30 -4.13
#